data_739e3bd0f91d94e9b052c68cd3f9a009
#
_entry.id   739e3bd0f91d94e9b052c68cd3f9a009
#
_cell.length_a   1.000
_cell.length_b   1.000
_cell.length_c   1.000
_cell.angle_alpha   90.00
_cell.angle_beta   90.00
_cell.angle_gamma   90.00
#
_symmetry.space_group_name_H-M   'P 1'
#
loop_
_entity.id
_entity.type
_entity.pdbx_description
1 polymer ?
#
loop_
_entity_poly.entity_id
_entity_poly.type
_entity_poly.pdbx_seq_one_letter_code
_entity_poly.pdbx_strand_id
1 'polypeptide(L)'
;PIVTPEELAVVPINDHKKPDGSPLTLGDLGEAVWTHLPMVGDAVINDGEGLMMIVEKLPWANTLDVSRGVEAAINEMRPGLQGINIDTTIFRPATFIETSISNLTKSLLIGAVLVIIVLLFFLYEWRVALISATIIPLSLMAALLVLNLTGVPINVMTLAGLAIAIGAVVD
;
A
#
# COMPACT_ATOMS: atom_id res chain seq x y z
N PRO A 1 7.67 39.36 13.71
CA PRO A 1 8.15 37.99 13.83
C PRO A 1 9.50 37.87 13.10
N ILE A 2 10.49 37.27 13.75
CA ILE A 2 11.80 36.98 13.15
C ILE A 2 11.58 35.88 12.10
N VAL A 3 12.00 36.14 10.87
CA VAL A 3 11.75 35.22 9.72
C VAL A 3 13.07 34.80 9.06
N THR A 4 14.13 35.61 9.18
CA THR A 4 15.41 35.30 8.53
C THR A 4 16.56 35.13 9.54
N PRO A 5 17.64 34.39 9.18
CA PRO A 5 18.83 34.28 10.04
C PRO A 5 19.46 35.62 10.35
N GLU A 6 19.45 36.56 9.42
CA GLU A 6 20.00 37.92 9.58
C GLU A 6 19.20 38.70 10.63
N GLU A 7 17.88 38.59 10.63
CA GLU A 7 17.00 39.18 11.65
C GLU A 7 17.25 38.57 13.04
N LEU A 8 17.52 37.25 13.07
CA LEU A 8 17.85 36.56 14.30
C LEU A 8 19.23 36.99 14.84
N ALA A 9 20.21 37.17 13.97
CA ALA A 9 21.57 37.55 14.34
C ALA A 9 21.65 38.92 15.07
N VAL A 10 20.77 39.84 14.72
CA VAL A 10 20.77 41.19 15.36
C VAL A 10 19.96 41.27 16.64
N VAL A 11 19.33 40.19 17.08
CA VAL A 11 18.57 40.19 18.36
C VAL A 11 19.50 40.40 19.54
N PRO A 12 19.29 41.45 20.39
CA PRO A 12 20.12 41.70 21.52
C PRO A 12 19.87 40.69 22.65
N ILE A 13 20.95 40.33 23.33
CA ILE A 13 20.90 39.49 24.53
C ILE A 13 20.73 40.43 25.72
N ASN A 14 19.63 40.29 26.44
CA ASN A 14 19.33 41.12 27.59
C ASN A 14 20.42 41.00 28.66
N ASP A 15 20.76 42.15 29.31
CA ASP A 15 21.72 42.27 30.40
C ASP A 15 23.20 41.98 30.04
N HIS A 16 23.53 41.77 28.77
CA HIS A 16 24.91 41.58 28.32
C HIS A 16 25.31 42.68 27.33
N LYS A 17 26.49 43.29 27.59
CA LYS A 17 27.07 44.31 26.72
C LYS A 17 28.47 43.93 26.31
N LYS A 18 28.83 44.39 25.12
CA LYS A 18 30.23 44.33 24.64
C LYS A 18 31.15 45.24 25.47
N PRO A 19 32.48 45.08 25.38
CA PRO A 19 33.43 45.95 26.06
C PRO A 19 33.33 47.44 25.66
N ASP A 20 32.78 47.73 24.48
CA ASP A 20 32.52 49.07 23.96
C ASP A 20 31.18 49.67 24.44
N GLY A 21 30.41 48.94 25.25
CA GLY A 21 29.13 49.38 25.82
C GLY A 21 27.92 49.12 24.92
N SER A 22 28.09 48.62 23.67
CA SER A 22 27.01 48.25 22.77
C SER A 22 26.33 46.94 23.21
N PRO A 23 25.06 46.72 22.88
CA PRO A 23 24.39 45.47 23.22
C PRO A 23 25.04 44.28 22.52
N LEU A 24 25.23 43.19 23.26
CA LEU A 24 25.66 41.92 22.70
C LEU A 24 24.50 41.30 21.92
N THR A 25 24.75 40.82 20.71
CA THR A 25 23.73 40.21 19.85
C THR A 25 23.96 38.70 19.68
N LEU A 26 22.95 37.96 19.20
CA LEU A 26 23.09 36.53 18.92
C LEU A 26 24.15 36.26 17.85
N GLY A 27 24.27 37.12 16.83
CA GLY A 27 25.31 37.04 15.81
C GLY A 27 26.74 37.23 16.30
N ASP A 28 26.94 37.85 17.50
CA ASP A 28 28.24 37.94 18.11
C ASP A 28 28.70 36.64 18.79
N LEU A 29 27.78 35.77 19.12
CA LEU A 29 28.05 34.48 19.78
C LEU A 29 28.14 33.31 18.78
N GLY A 30 27.57 33.45 17.59
CA GLY A 30 27.57 32.41 16.59
C GLY A 30 26.91 32.84 15.29
N GLU A 31 27.00 32.02 14.30
CA GLU A 31 26.39 32.23 12.99
C GLU A 31 24.96 31.64 12.96
N ALA A 32 23.99 32.47 12.60
CA ALA A 32 22.64 32.03 12.37
C ALA A 32 22.50 31.53 10.92
N VAL A 33 22.16 30.27 10.75
CA VAL A 33 22.03 29.64 9.44
C VAL A 33 20.74 28.87 9.33
N TRP A 34 20.20 28.79 8.12
CA TRP A 34 19.13 27.84 7.82
C TRP A 34 19.67 26.42 7.89
N THR A 35 18.98 25.56 8.63
CA THR A 35 19.31 24.15 8.68
C THR A 35 18.03 23.31 8.80
N HIS A 36 18.13 22.04 8.52
CA HIS A 36 17.06 21.07 8.78
C HIS A 36 17.15 20.55 10.22
N LEU A 37 16.07 19.96 10.70
CA LEU A 37 16.10 19.19 11.94
C LEU A 37 17.12 18.04 11.83
N PRO A 38 17.72 17.60 12.96
CA PRO A 38 18.61 16.45 12.95
C PRO A 38 17.98 15.28 12.21
N MET A 39 18.71 14.69 11.28
CA MET A 39 18.23 13.54 10.54
C MET A 39 18.06 12.34 11.48
N VAL A 40 16.84 11.79 11.52
CA VAL A 40 16.54 10.58 12.29
C VAL A 40 16.86 9.33 11.46
N GLY A 41 16.94 9.46 10.14
CA GLY A 41 17.28 8.42 9.19
C GLY A 41 17.85 9.03 7.92
N ASP A 42 18.41 8.16 7.10
CA ASP A 42 18.96 8.52 5.80
C ASP A 42 18.36 7.61 4.72
N ALA A 43 18.17 8.12 3.52
CA ALA A 43 17.71 7.35 2.39
C ALA A 43 18.64 7.60 1.19
N VAL A 44 19.24 6.53 0.70
CA VAL A 44 20.03 6.53 -0.54
C VAL A 44 19.20 5.86 -1.63
N ILE A 45 18.97 6.57 -2.72
CA ILE A 45 18.19 6.11 -3.86
C ILE A 45 19.04 6.26 -5.11
N ASN A 46 19.33 5.16 -5.81
CA ASN A 46 20.17 5.16 -7.02
C ASN A 46 21.54 5.85 -6.81
N ASP A 47 22.22 5.50 -5.72
CA ASP A 47 23.53 6.04 -5.34
C ASP A 47 23.54 7.56 -5.02
N GLY A 48 22.38 8.17 -4.83
CA GLY A 48 22.21 9.58 -4.46
C GLY A 48 21.34 9.76 -3.21
N GLU A 49 21.35 10.99 -2.70
CA GLU A 49 20.47 11.36 -1.61
C GLU A 49 19.01 11.31 -2.04
N GLY A 50 18.14 10.79 -1.21
CA GLY A 50 16.73 10.66 -1.50
C GLY A 50 15.85 10.83 -0.27
N LEU A 51 14.55 10.91 -0.49
CA LEU A 51 13.55 10.96 0.56
C LEU A 51 12.70 9.69 0.50
N MET A 52 12.61 8.97 1.60
CA MET A 52 11.70 7.85 1.74
C MET A 52 10.49 8.26 2.57
N MET A 53 9.31 8.17 1.95
CA MET A 53 8.04 8.37 2.65
C MET A 53 7.41 7.02 2.95
N ILE A 54 7.15 6.75 4.22
CA ILE A 54 6.47 5.53 4.67
C ILE A 54 5.01 5.89 4.97
N VAL A 55 4.09 5.24 4.27
CA VAL A 55 2.65 5.38 4.52
C VAL A 55 2.16 4.14 5.23
N GLU A 56 1.66 4.32 6.45
CA GLU A 56 1.12 3.24 7.26
C GLU A 56 -0.41 3.24 7.23
N LYS A 57 -1.00 2.07 7.14
CA LYS A 57 -2.45 1.92 7.27
C LYS A 57 -2.86 1.63 8.71
N LEU A 58 -4.06 2.01 9.08
CA LEU A 58 -4.67 1.58 10.34
C LEU A 58 -4.93 0.05 10.32
N PRO A 59 -4.88 -0.63 11.47
CA PRO A 59 -5.01 -2.10 11.53
C PRO A 59 -6.28 -2.64 10.85
N TRP A 60 -7.38 -1.91 10.95
CA TRP A 60 -8.69 -2.29 10.38
C TRP A 60 -8.89 -1.85 8.93
N ALA A 61 -7.98 -1.05 8.37
CA ALA A 61 -8.11 -0.60 6.99
C ALA A 61 -7.74 -1.69 5.98
N ASN A 62 -8.43 -1.70 4.84
CA ASN A 62 -8.13 -2.62 3.74
C ASN A 62 -6.84 -2.20 3.04
N THR A 63 -5.87 -3.11 2.95
CA THR A 63 -4.56 -2.85 2.35
C THR A 63 -4.65 -2.46 0.87
N LEU A 64 -5.53 -3.11 0.10
CA LEU A 64 -5.69 -2.81 -1.33
C LEU A 64 -6.28 -1.42 -1.55
N ASP A 65 -7.30 -1.06 -0.76
CA ASP A 65 -7.98 0.23 -0.89
C ASP A 65 -7.05 1.38 -0.48
N VAL A 66 -6.30 1.20 0.62
CA VAL A 66 -5.30 2.19 1.06
C VAL A 66 -4.20 2.35 0.02
N SER A 67 -3.63 1.25 -0.52
CA SER A 67 -2.57 1.33 -1.54
C SER A 67 -3.06 2.04 -2.81
N ARG A 68 -4.26 1.71 -3.28
CA ARG A 68 -4.86 2.38 -4.45
C ARG A 68 -5.15 3.85 -4.18
N GLY A 69 -5.63 4.19 -2.97
CA GLY A 69 -5.86 5.57 -2.56
C GLY A 69 -4.58 6.40 -2.53
N VAL A 70 -3.50 5.84 -1.99
CA VAL A 70 -2.18 6.48 -1.97
C VAL A 70 -1.64 6.70 -3.39
N GLU A 71 -1.72 5.67 -4.25
CA GLU A 71 -1.30 5.77 -5.65
C GLU A 71 -2.10 6.84 -6.43
N ALA A 72 -3.41 6.88 -6.21
CA ALA A 72 -4.27 7.89 -6.81
C ALA A 72 -3.88 9.31 -6.36
N ALA A 73 -3.67 9.52 -5.06
CA ALA A 73 -3.25 10.80 -4.51
C ALA A 73 -1.87 11.24 -5.04
N ILE A 74 -0.90 10.33 -5.14
CA ILE A 74 0.41 10.62 -5.73
C ILE A 74 0.27 11.01 -7.20
N ASN A 75 -0.56 10.30 -7.97
CA ASN A 75 -0.79 10.62 -9.38
C ASN A 75 -1.47 11.98 -9.57
N GLU A 76 -2.36 12.35 -8.66
CA GLU A 76 -2.99 13.68 -8.67
C GLU A 76 -1.99 14.80 -8.34
N MET A 77 -1.03 14.54 -7.46
CA MET A 77 0.02 15.51 -7.09
C MET A 77 1.15 15.62 -8.13
N ARG A 78 1.38 14.60 -8.97
CA ARG A 78 2.49 14.56 -9.95
C ARG A 78 2.63 15.83 -10.81
N PRO A 79 1.56 16.47 -11.31
CA PRO A 79 1.71 17.69 -12.11
C PRO A 79 2.37 18.86 -11.37
N GLY A 80 2.20 18.92 -10.03
CA GLY A 80 2.82 19.92 -9.17
C GLY A 80 4.24 19.58 -8.71
N LEU A 81 4.70 18.35 -8.94
CA LEU A 81 5.99 17.82 -8.47
C LEU A 81 6.97 17.64 -9.64
N GLN A 82 7.08 18.67 -10.50
CA GLN A 82 7.97 18.64 -11.65
C GLN A 82 9.44 18.51 -11.23
N GLY A 83 10.16 17.56 -11.82
CA GLY A 83 11.57 17.30 -11.50
C GLY A 83 11.80 16.32 -10.33
N ILE A 84 10.73 15.87 -9.65
CA ILE A 84 10.82 14.85 -8.61
C ILE A 84 10.42 13.50 -9.21
N ASN A 85 11.33 12.52 -9.09
CA ASN A 85 11.04 11.13 -9.48
C ASN A 85 10.47 10.39 -8.26
N ILE A 86 9.24 9.90 -8.38
CA ILE A 86 8.55 9.18 -7.30
C ILE A 86 8.40 7.72 -7.70
N ASP A 87 9.03 6.83 -6.95
CA ASP A 87 8.88 5.38 -7.07
C ASP A 87 7.98 4.86 -5.94
N THR A 88 6.85 4.29 -6.32
CA THR A 88 5.86 3.70 -5.39
C THR A 88 5.98 2.18 -5.31
N THR A 89 6.98 1.57 -5.95
CA THR A 89 7.08 0.12 -6.10
C THR A 89 8.04 -0.54 -5.11
N ILE A 90 8.86 0.24 -4.40
CA ILE A 90 9.91 -0.26 -3.49
C ILE A 90 9.35 -1.23 -2.46
N PHE A 91 8.23 -0.88 -1.83
CA PHE A 91 7.53 -1.75 -0.90
C PHE A 91 6.02 -1.54 -1.02
N ARG A 92 5.34 -2.43 -1.73
CA ARG A 92 3.90 -2.39 -1.98
C ARG A 92 3.26 -3.71 -1.54
N PRO A 93 2.78 -3.80 -0.29
CA PRO A 93 2.15 -5.02 0.23
C PRO A 93 0.94 -5.48 -0.60
N ALA A 94 0.22 -4.56 -1.22
CA ALA A 94 -0.90 -4.86 -2.11
C ALA A 94 -0.51 -5.79 -3.27
N THR A 95 0.72 -5.73 -3.78
CA THR A 95 1.22 -6.59 -4.87
C THR A 95 1.21 -8.07 -4.47
N PHE A 96 1.59 -8.39 -3.24
CA PHE A 96 1.54 -9.77 -2.74
C PHE A 96 0.11 -10.30 -2.66
N ILE A 97 -0.82 -9.45 -2.22
CA ILE A 97 -2.24 -9.80 -2.11
C ILE A 97 -2.83 -10.01 -3.51
N GLU A 98 -2.61 -9.07 -4.42
CA GLU A 98 -3.10 -9.14 -5.81
C GLU A 98 -2.55 -10.38 -6.54
N THR A 99 -1.27 -10.67 -6.39
CA THR A 99 -0.63 -11.86 -6.97
C THR A 99 -1.21 -13.14 -6.38
N SER A 100 -1.39 -13.20 -5.07
CA SER A 100 -1.97 -14.36 -4.38
C SER A 100 -3.40 -14.62 -4.83
N ILE A 101 -4.24 -13.59 -4.90
CA ILE A 101 -5.62 -13.69 -5.40
C ILE A 101 -5.63 -14.16 -6.85
N SER A 102 -4.79 -13.59 -7.71
CA SER A 102 -4.70 -13.98 -9.12
C SER A 102 -4.29 -15.44 -9.29
N ASN A 103 -3.27 -15.88 -8.55
CA ASN A 103 -2.79 -17.26 -8.62
C ASN A 103 -3.82 -18.27 -8.09
N LEU A 104 -4.49 -17.95 -6.97
CA LEU A 104 -5.57 -18.78 -6.45
C LEU A 104 -6.74 -18.89 -7.45
N THR A 105 -7.17 -17.76 -8.01
CA THR A 105 -8.25 -17.74 -9.00
C THR A 105 -7.90 -18.58 -10.24
N LYS A 106 -6.67 -18.46 -10.75
CA LYS A 106 -6.20 -19.29 -11.87
C LYS A 106 -6.19 -20.77 -11.50
N SER A 107 -5.69 -21.14 -10.33
CA SER A 107 -5.64 -22.53 -9.86
C SER A 107 -7.05 -23.11 -9.69
N LEU A 108 -7.98 -22.33 -9.15
CA LEU A 108 -9.39 -22.73 -9.03
C LEU A 108 -10.03 -22.96 -10.40
N LEU A 109 -9.80 -22.08 -11.37
CA LEU A 109 -10.34 -22.24 -12.72
C LEU A 109 -9.76 -23.46 -13.41
N ILE A 110 -8.44 -23.68 -13.31
CA ILE A 110 -7.78 -24.86 -13.89
C ILE A 110 -8.32 -26.13 -13.22
N GLY A 111 -8.44 -26.14 -11.89
CA GLY A 111 -9.01 -27.25 -11.14
C GLY A 111 -10.45 -27.57 -11.55
N ALA A 112 -11.31 -26.57 -11.67
CA ALA A 112 -12.70 -26.73 -12.10
C ALA A 112 -12.80 -27.32 -13.53
N VAL A 113 -11.97 -26.82 -14.47
CA VAL A 113 -11.90 -27.35 -15.82
C VAL A 113 -11.44 -28.81 -15.82
N LEU A 114 -10.42 -29.12 -15.02
CA LEU A 114 -9.88 -30.48 -14.92
C LEU A 114 -10.95 -31.46 -14.39
N VAL A 115 -11.68 -31.05 -13.35
CA VAL A 115 -12.78 -31.83 -12.77
C VAL A 115 -13.85 -32.12 -13.84
N ILE A 116 -14.25 -31.10 -14.59
CA ILE A 116 -15.23 -31.27 -15.67
C ILE A 116 -14.71 -32.26 -16.73
N ILE A 117 -13.45 -32.19 -17.13
CA ILE A 117 -12.82 -33.11 -18.09
C ILE A 117 -12.83 -34.54 -17.55
N VAL A 118 -12.45 -34.72 -16.28
CA VAL A 118 -12.42 -36.03 -15.61
C VAL A 118 -13.84 -36.63 -15.58
N LEU A 119 -14.85 -35.84 -15.18
CA LEU A 119 -16.24 -36.27 -15.14
C LEU A 119 -16.73 -36.68 -16.52
N LEU A 120 -16.42 -35.91 -17.56
CA LEU A 120 -16.78 -36.27 -18.95
C LEU A 120 -16.14 -37.59 -19.40
N PHE A 121 -14.86 -37.82 -19.01
CA PHE A 121 -14.11 -38.99 -19.45
C PHE A 121 -14.51 -40.27 -18.71
N PHE A 122 -14.77 -40.19 -17.39
CA PHE A 122 -15.04 -41.36 -16.56
C PHE A 122 -16.52 -41.75 -16.53
N LEU A 123 -17.45 -40.79 -16.52
CA LEU A 123 -18.89 -41.11 -16.40
C LEU A 123 -19.55 -41.39 -17.76
N TYR A 124 -18.94 -41.00 -18.88
CA TYR A 124 -19.51 -41.12 -20.24
C TYR A 124 -20.94 -40.55 -20.37
N GLU A 125 -21.38 -39.79 -19.34
CA GLU A 125 -22.70 -39.16 -19.24
C GLU A 125 -22.58 -37.64 -19.31
N TRP A 126 -22.74 -37.09 -20.50
CA TRP A 126 -22.66 -35.65 -20.74
C TRP A 126 -23.65 -34.82 -19.88
N ARG A 127 -24.78 -35.45 -19.47
CA ARG A 127 -25.81 -34.83 -18.63
C ARG A 127 -25.27 -34.52 -17.22
N VAL A 128 -24.57 -35.47 -16.62
CA VAL A 128 -23.97 -35.31 -15.30
C VAL A 128 -22.87 -34.23 -15.33
N ALA A 129 -22.02 -34.26 -16.37
CA ALA A 129 -21.00 -33.25 -16.56
C ALA A 129 -21.58 -31.85 -16.73
N LEU A 130 -22.70 -31.70 -17.45
CA LEU A 130 -23.37 -30.43 -17.67
C LEU A 130 -24.01 -29.89 -16.36
N ILE A 131 -24.57 -30.79 -15.56
CA ILE A 131 -25.09 -30.44 -14.21
C ILE A 131 -23.95 -29.94 -13.33
N SER A 132 -22.85 -30.67 -13.22
CA SER A 132 -21.68 -30.27 -12.41
C SER A 132 -21.07 -28.97 -12.90
N ALA A 133 -20.92 -28.79 -14.22
CA ALA A 133 -20.42 -27.56 -14.84
C ALA A 133 -21.31 -26.34 -14.55
N THR A 134 -22.59 -26.56 -14.24
CA THR A 134 -23.52 -25.47 -13.87
C THR A 134 -23.57 -25.24 -12.38
N ILE A 135 -23.56 -26.32 -11.57
CA ILE A 135 -23.69 -26.24 -10.12
C ILE A 135 -22.43 -25.59 -9.49
N ILE A 136 -21.22 -25.94 -9.97
CA ILE A 136 -19.98 -25.41 -9.42
C ILE A 136 -19.92 -23.87 -9.52
N PRO A 137 -20.08 -23.25 -10.69
CA PRO A 137 -20.09 -21.78 -10.77
C PRO A 137 -21.24 -21.15 -9.99
N LEU A 138 -22.42 -21.78 -9.99
CA LEU A 138 -23.58 -21.25 -9.27
C LEU A 138 -23.35 -21.26 -7.75
N SER A 139 -22.78 -22.33 -7.21
CA SER A 139 -22.39 -22.43 -5.80
C SER A 139 -21.34 -21.39 -5.42
N LEU A 140 -20.35 -21.18 -6.29
CA LEU A 140 -19.33 -20.16 -6.09
C LEU A 140 -19.93 -18.75 -6.09
N MET A 141 -20.82 -18.45 -7.04
CA MET A 141 -21.53 -17.17 -7.09
C MET A 141 -22.40 -16.94 -5.84
N ALA A 142 -23.11 -17.97 -5.37
CA ALA A 142 -23.90 -17.89 -4.15
C ALA A 142 -23.02 -17.62 -2.93
N ALA A 143 -21.89 -18.30 -2.79
CA ALA A 143 -20.94 -18.08 -1.70
C ALA A 143 -20.33 -16.67 -1.74
N LEU A 144 -19.93 -16.17 -2.90
CA LEU A 144 -19.43 -14.82 -3.08
C LEU A 144 -20.50 -13.77 -2.76
N LEU A 145 -21.76 -14.02 -3.12
CA LEU A 145 -22.87 -13.14 -2.77
C LEU A 145 -23.08 -13.07 -1.27
N VAL A 146 -23.02 -14.20 -0.55
CA VAL A 146 -23.11 -14.22 0.91
C VAL A 146 -21.96 -13.47 1.54
N LEU A 147 -20.72 -13.67 1.09
CA LEU A 147 -19.56 -12.92 1.58
C LEU A 147 -19.74 -11.40 1.37
N ASN A 148 -20.25 -11.01 0.20
CA ASN A 148 -20.52 -9.60 -0.08
C ASN A 148 -21.61 -9.03 0.83
N LEU A 149 -22.71 -9.75 1.04
CA LEU A 149 -23.81 -9.31 1.92
C LEU A 149 -23.42 -9.24 3.39
N THR A 150 -22.51 -10.11 3.83
CA THR A 150 -21.99 -10.12 5.22
C THR A 150 -20.84 -9.12 5.45
N GLY A 151 -20.38 -8.44 4.39
CA GLY A 151 -19.26 -7.48 4.48
C GLY A 151 -17.91 -8.14 4.75
N VAL A 152 -17.80 -9.45 4.60
CA VAL A 152 -16.52 -10.17 4.78
C VAL A 152 -15.63 -9.90 3.58
N PRO A 153 -14.41 -9.37 3.78
CA PRO A 153 -13.51 -9.04 2.67
C PRO A 153 -13.02 -10.31 1.98
N ILE A 154 -12.92 -10.25 0.65
CA ILE A 154 -12.28 -11.30 -0.14
C ILE A 154 -10.77 -11.20 0.12
N ASN A 155 -10.21 -12.24 0.71
CA ASN A 155 -8.79 -12.38 1.00
C ASN A 155 -8.34 -13.83 0.75
N VAL A 156 -7.04 -14.09 0.96
CA VAL A 156 -6.46 -15.43 0.75
C VAL A 156 -7.16 -16.50 1.58
N MET A 157 -7.60 -16.19 2.81
CA MET A 157 -8.28 -17.15 3.69
C MET A 157 -9.69 -17.47 3.19
N THR A 158 -10.47 -16.46 2.79
CA THR A 158 -11.81 -16.69 2.23
C THR A 158 -11.75 -17.45 0.91
N LEU A 159 -10.75 -17.16 0.05
CA LEU A 159 -10.53 -17.90 -1.19
C LEU A 159 -10.08 -19.35 -0.95
N ALA A 160 -9.22 -19.59 0.04
CA ALA A 160 -8.83 -20.93 0.43
C ALA A 160 -10.05 -21.73 0.95
N GLY A 161 -10.91 -21.12 1.76
CA GLY A 161 -12.17 -21.71 2.21
C GLY A 161 -13.10 -22.05 1.05
N LEU A 162 -13.23 -21.16 0.06
CA LEU A 162 -14.00 -21.43 -1.16
C LEU A 162 -13.42 -22.59 -1.98
N ALA A 163 -12.08 -22.69 -2.07
CA ALA A 163 -11.43 -23.80 -2.77
C ALA A 163 -11.74 -25.15 -2.12
N ILE A 164 -11.71 -25.22 -0.79
CA ILE A 164 -12.07 -26.44 -0.02
C ILE A 164 -13.55 -26.76 -0.22
N ALA A 165 -14.42 -25.75 -0.15
CA ALA A 165 -15.85 -25.93 -0.34
C ALA A 165 -16.20 -26.46 -1.74
N ILE A 166 -15.52 -25.98 -2.81
CA ILE A 166 -15.68 -26.50 -4.17
C ILE A 166 -15.28 -27.96 -4.23
N GLY A 167 -14.16 -28.37 -3.61
CA GLY A 167 -13.76 -29.77 -3.53
C GLY A 167 -14.83 -30.64 -2.89
N ALA A 168 -15.45 -30.20 -1.79
CA ALA A 168 -16.51 -30.93 -1.12
C ALA A 168 -17.85 -30.97 -1.89
N VAL A 169 -18.12 -29.99 -2.76
CA VAL A 169 -19.34 -29.94 -3.60
C VAL A 169 -19.23 -30.87 -4.81
N VAL A 170 -18.01 -31.17 -5.25
CA VAL A 170 -17.76 -32.04 -6.41
C VAL A 170 -17.79 -33.53 -6.07
N ASP A 171 -17.49 -33.88 -4.80
CA ASP A 171 -17.59 -35.25 -4.29
C ASP A 171 -19.05 -35.66 -4.04
#